data_271190e52a53dd69f69e9a98973c49a3
#
_entry.id   271190e52a53dd69f69e9a98973c49a3
#
_cell.length_a   1.000
_cell.length_b   1.000
_cell.length_c   1.000
_cell.angle_alpha   90.00
_cell.angle_beta   90.00
_cell.angle_gamma   90.00
#
_symmetry.space_group_name_H-M   'P 1'
#
loop_
_entity.id
_entity.type
_entity.pdbx_description
1 polymer ?
#
loop_
_entity_poly.entity_id
_entity_poly.type
_entity_poly.pdbx_seq_one_letter_code
_entity_poly.pdbx_strand_id
1 'polypeptide(L)'
;MRAIIQELREKYRHDPERVAVTASTGLAACNIGGMTLHSIGLGKESATELVKKIRRNPKAKTRWLKTKCLIIDEVSMVDGELFDKLSQIGRTIRNNGRPWGGIQLIITGDFFQLPPVPDFDKKREVKFAFDAATWSTSIDHTIGLTQVFRQRDPDFARMLNEMRLGKITQETVDAFRALSRPLKFDDGVDSAELYPTRAQVDMSNEKRLRDLPGKAYRYEAMDTGDPKIRDKLLANMMSPKLIELKQDAQVMLIKNMDDTLVNGSLGKVIGFSDEKTFEVSSGYDSGDNAMAKAKRKLAAFSRNDEKPTQKYPVVQFVTSSGVPRVILCQPEEWKVELPNGEVQAKRSQLPLILAWALSIHKAQGQTLERVTVNLGKVFEKGQAYVALSRATTKQGLRVIGFDRSKVMAHDRVVEFYGKLYSAEQANGLLKANSIMGFVSNRRGERPARSTPMMGASAVRKKVEVVNLDDDEEAMASYGY
;
A
#
# COMPACT_ATOMS: atom_id res chain seq x y z
N MET A 1 10.92 0.96 5.22
CA MET A 1 10.14 2.16 5.62
C MET A 1 9.73 2.11 7.09
N ARG A 2 9.11 1.02 7.61
CA ARG A 2 8.70 0.94 9.03
C ARG A 2 9.85 1.22 10.00
N ALA A 3 11.03 0.63 9.79
CA ALA A 3 12.22 0.89 10.61
C ALA A 3 12.61 2.38 10.63
N ILE A 4 12.63 3.04 9.47
CA ILE A 4 12.92 4.48 9.38
C ILE A 4 11.88 5.31 10.16
N ILE A 5 10.60 4.95 10.07
CA ILE A 5 9.53 5.61 10.82
C ILE A 5 9.74 5.44 12.32
N GLN A 6 10.08 4.23 12.76
CA GLN A 6 10.33 3.91 14.16
C GLN A 6 11.52 4.71 14.70
N GLU A 7 12.64 4.74 14.02
CA GLU A 7 13.83 5.53 14.38
C GLU A 7 13.51 7.03 14.45
N LEU A 8 12.76 7.56 13.53
CA LEU A 8 12.36 8.97 13.56
C LEU A 8 11.40 9.27 14.72
N ARG A 9 10.45 8.38 15.01
CA ARG A 9 9.55 8.52 16.14
C ARG A 9 10.32 8.47 17.47
N GLU A 10 11.28 7.57 17.61
CA GLU A 10 12.15 7.53 18.79
C GLU A 10 13.00 8.79 18.92
N LYS A 11 13.63 9.24 17.81
CA LYS A 11 14.41 10.48 17.78
C LYS A 11 13.59 11.71 18.24
N TYR A 12 12.32 11.74 17.88
CA TYR A 12 11.42 12.87 18.17
C TYR A 12 10.34 12.50 19.20
N ARG A 13 10.59 11.52 20.09
CA ARG A 13 9.59 10.99 21.04
C ARG A 13 8.94 12.06 21.92
N HIS A 14 9.66 13.14 22.27
CA HIS A 14 9.15 14.25 23.07
C HIS A 14 8.35 15.29 22.24
N ASP A 15 8.39 15.22 20.92
CA ASP A 15 7.67 16.12 20.02
C ASP A 15 7.25 15.35 18.74
N PRO A 16 6.30 14.43 18.85
CA PRO A 16 5.92 13.52 17.75
C PRO A 16 5.37 14.27 16.53
N GLU A 17 4.88 15.51 16.68
CA GLU A 17 4.42 16.35 15.57
C GLU A 17 5.54 16.74 14.57
N ARG A 18 6.80 16.46 14.92
CA ARG A 18 7.93 16.67 14.01
C ARG A 18 8.01 15.67 12.88
N VAL A 19 7.36 14.50 13.01
CA VAL A 19 7.37 13.45 11.99
C VAL A 19 5.99 13.30 11.39
N ALA A 20 5.84 13.69 10.14
CA ALA A 20 4.60 13.48 9.38
C ALA A 20 4.78 12.25 8.46
N VAL A 21 3.98 11.22 8.68
CA VAL A 21 3.97 9.98 7.88
C VAL A 21 2.81 10.04 6.91
N THR A 22 3.12 9.97 5.61
CA THR A 22 2.09 10.04 4.56
C THR A 22 2.33 9.05 3.44
N ALA A 23 1.28 8.74 2.69
CA ALA A 23 1.36 8.00 1.45
C ALA A 23 0.41 8.58 0.40
N SER A 24 0.60 8.21 -0.87
CA SER A 24 -0.27 8.64 -1.98
C SER A 24 -1.66 8.05 -1.90
N THR A 25 -1.81 6.83 -1.37
CA THR A 25 -3.09 6.11 -1.25
C THR A 25 -3.47 5.87 0.21
N GLY A 26 -4.79 5.67 0.46
CA GLY A 26 -5.30 5.36 1.80
C GLY A 26 -4.76 4.03 2.34
N LEU A 27 -4.63 3.03 1.48
CA LEU A 27 -4.10 1.72 1.87
C LEU A 27 -2.62 1.81 2.26
N ALA A 28 -1.78 2.42 1.42
CA ALA A 28 -0.37 2.59 1.74
C ALA A 28 -0.19 3.39 3.03
N ALA A 29 -0.99 4.46 3.23
CA ALA A 29 -0.99 5.23 4.46
C ALA A 29 -1.33 4.39 5.70
N CYS A 30 -2.36 3.53 5.63
CA CYS A 30 -2.71 2.62 6.72
C CYS A 30 -1.58 1.63 7.03
N ASN A 31 -0.93 1.06 6.00
CA ASN A 31 0.14 0.08 6.16
C ASN A 31 1.36 0.63 6.91
N ILE A 32 1.61 1.92 6.83
CA ILE A 32 2.74 2.59 7.50
C ILE A 32 2.31 3.41 8.73
N GLY A 33 1.04 3.29 9.16
CA GLY A 33 0.52 4.03 10.32
C GLY A 33 0.55 5.55 10.12
N GLY A 34 0.18 6.00 8.93
CA GLY A 34 0.15 7.39 8.51
C GLY A 34 -1.19 7.82 7.92
N MET A 35 -1.20 8.97 7.26
CA MET A 35 -2.36 9.52 6.57
C MET A 35 -2.10 9.71 5.08
N THR A 36 -3.14 9.89 4.27
CA THR A 36 -2.91 10.21 2.86
C THR A 36 -2.30 11.61 2.71
N LEU A 37 -1.43 11.77 1.72
CA LEU A 37 -0.82 13.07 1.41
C LEU A 37 -1.89 14.16 1.18
N HIS A 38 -3.05 13.81 0.60
CA HIS A 38 -4.19 14.71 0.43
C HIS A 38 -4.81 15.17 1.75
N SER A 39 -4.70 14.40 2.83
CA SER A 39 -5.25 14.74 4.16
C SER A 39 -4.48 15.88 4.86
N ILE A 40 -3.32 16.29 4.33
CA ILE A 40 -2.57 17.45 4.85
C ILE A 40 -3.29 18.80 4.53
N GLY A 41 -4.49 18.75 3.99
CA GLY A 41 -5.33 19.94 3.72
C GLY A 41 -5.27 20.40 2.27
N LEU A 42 -4.98 19.51 1.34
CA LEU A 42 -4.90 19.82 -0.07
C LEU A 42 -6.27 19.70 -0.75
N GLY A 43 -6.67 20.76 -1.40
CA GLY A 43 -7.75 20.82 -2.34
C GLY A 43 -7.24 21.00 -3.78
N LYS A 44 -8.18 21.08 -4.72
CA LYS A 44 -7.87 21.40 -6.14
C LYS A 44 -7.44 22.85 -6.35
N GLU A 45 -7.54 23.69 -5.31
CA GLU A 45 -7.27 25.12 -5.36
C GLU A 45 -5.77 25.44 -5.60
N SER A 46 -5.49 26.70 -5.92
CA SER A 46 -4.13 27.20 -6.07
C SER A 46 -3.34 27.14 -4.75
N ALA A 47 -2.01 27.11 -4.85
CA ALA A 47 -1.16 27.14 -3.66
C ALA A 47 -1.44 28.38 -2.78
N THR A 48 -1.73 29.53 -3.40
CA THR A 48 -2.04 30.80 -2.69
C THR A 48 -3.33 30.69 -1.87
N GLU A 49 -4.36 30.06 -2.44
CA GLU A 49 -5.64 29.87 -1.73
C GLU A 49 -5.50 28.84 -0.60
N LEU A 50 -4.75 27.76 -0.84
CA LEU A 50 -4.44 26.78 0.20
C LEU A 50 -3.66 27.39 1.36
N VAL A 51 -2.67 28.24 1.08
CA VAL A 51 -1.95 28.99 2.12
C VAL A 51 -2.89 29.86 2.94
N LYS A 52 -3.84 30.56 2.30
CA LYS A 52 -4.85 31.35 3.03
C LYS A 52 -5.70 30.46 3.94
N LYS A 53 -6.16 29.29 3.46
CA LYS A 53 -6.92 28.31 4.25
C LYS A 53 -6.10 27.75 5.42
N ILE A 54 -4.85 27.37 5.19
CA ILE A 54 -3.95 26.85 6.23
C ILE A 54 -3.70 27.91 7.31
N ARG A 55 -3.46 29.18 6.92
CA ARG A 55 -3.27 30.28 7.89
C ARG A 55 -4.49 30.54 8.77
N ARG A 56 -5.70 30.32 8.24
CA ARG A 56 -6.96 30.44 8.99
C ARG A 56 -7.26 29.23 9.90
N ASN A 57 -6.58 28.11 9.70
CA ASN A 57 -6.72 26.91 10.51
C ASN A 57 -5.49 26.71 11.42
N PRO A 58 -5.60 27.04 12.73
CA PRO A 58 -4.45 26.96 13.65
C PRO A 58 -3.81 25.56 13.70
N LYS A 59 -4.61 24.48 13.68
CA LYS A 59 -4.11 23.11 13.71
C LYS A 59 -3.29 22.78 12.44
N ALA A 60 -3.79 23.14 11.27
CA ALA A 60 -3.09 22.94 10.00
C ALA A 60 -1.79 23.78 9.94
N LYS A 61 -1.85 25.04 10.37
CA LYS A 61 -0.68 25.92 10.44
C LYS A 61 0.38 25.36 11.37
N THR A 62 0.02 24.95 12.58
CA THR A 62 0.94 24.35 13.56
C THR A 62 1.61 23.09 13.01
N ARG A 63 0.88 22.23 12.31
CA ARG A 63 1.42 21.04 11.66
C ARG A 63 2.54 21.41 10.68
N TRP A 64 2.29 22.35 9.76
CA TRP A 64 3.30 22.80 8.81
C TRP A 64 4.54 23.42 9.48
N LEU A 65 4.35 24.15 10.58
CA LEU A 65 5.45 24.79 11.31
C LEU A 65 6.29 23.79 12.10
N LYS A 66 5.66 22.81 12.74
CA LYS A 66 6.34 21.82 13.60
C LYS A 66 7.00 20.69 12.84
N THR A 67 6.45 20.26 11.69
CA THR A 67 7.01 19.15 10.91
C THR A 67 8.48 19.41 10.55
N LYS A 68 9.35 18.48 10.90
CA LYS A 68 10.78 18.45 10.55
C LYS A 68 11.08 17.40 9.49
N CYS A 69 10.39 16.25 9.54
CA CYS A 69 10.52 15.17 8.57
C CYS A 69 9.13 14.85 7.99
N LEU A 70 9.04 14.81 6.68
CA LEU A 70 7.85 14.37 5.95
C LEU A 70 8.18 13.12 5.17
N ILE A 71 7.48 12.03 5.46
CA ILE A 71 7.58 10.77 4.75
C ILE A 71 6.47 10.71 3.71
N ILE A 72 6.83 10.36 2.46
CA ILE A 72 5.88 10.15 1.36
C ILE A 72 6.12 8.76 0.77
N ASP A 73 5.23 7.83 1.04
CA ASP A 73 5.27 6.48 0.47
C ASP A 73 4.42 6.38 -0.81
N GLU A 74 4.75 5.40 -1.66
CA GLU A 74 4.12 5.17 -2.97
C GLU A 74 4.12 6.43 -3.85
N VAL A 75 5.28 7.07 -4.00
CA VAL A 75 5.43 8.36 -4.70
C VAL A 75 5.06 8.31 -6.18
N SER A 76 5.01 7.12 -6.80
CA SER A 76 4.67 6.97 -8.23
C SER A 76 3.34 7.62 -8.61
N MET A 77 2.38 7.65 -7.68
CA MET A 77 1.06 8.24 -7.86
C MET A 77 0.97 9.72 -7.46
N VAL A 78 2.08 10.33 -7.05
CA VAL A 78 2.12 11.77 -6.72
C VAL A 78 2.39 12.57 -7.97
N ASP A 79 1.45 13.45 -8.34
CA ASP A 79 1.60 14.36 -9.47
C ASP A 79 2.66 15.43 -9.22
N GLY A 80 3.46 15.77 -10.23
CA GLY A 80 4.55 16.74 -10.13
C GLY A 80 4.10 18.16 -9.82
N GLU A 81 2.91 18.57 -10.30
CA GLU A 81 2.34 19.88 -9.93
C GLU A 81 1.94 19.91 -8.46
N LEU A 82 1.42 18.78 -7.96
CA LEU A 82 1.12 18.62 -6.53
C LEU A 82 2.39 18.72 -5.69
N PHE A 83 3.48 18.07 -6.14
CA PHE A 83 4.78 18.13 -5.47
C PHE A 83 5.30 19.56 -5.36
N ASP A 84 5.28 20.31 -6.48
CA ASP A 84 5.68 21.74 -6.52
C ASP A 84 4.79 22.62 -5.63
N LYS A 85 3.48 22.38 -5.67
CA LYS A 85 2.49 23.09 -4.84
C LYS A 85 2.77 22.91 -3.35
N LEU A 86 3.06 21.68 -2.91
CA LEU A 86 3.42 21.39 -1.52
C LEU A 86 4.72 22.08 -1.11
N SER A 87 5.73 22.05 -1.96
CA SER A 87 6.99 22.76 -1.73
C SER A 87 6.76 24.27 -1.58
N GLN A 88 5.92 24.88 -2.41
CA GLN A 88 5.55 26.29 -2.32
C GLN A 88 4.81 26.61 -1.02
N ILE A 89 3.83 25.78 -0.62
CA ILE A 89 3.09 25.94 0.64
C ILE A 89 4.07 25.91 1.82
N GLY A 90 4.96 24.91 1.86
CA GLY A 90 5.97 24.77 2.91
C GLY A 90 6.83 26.03 3.04
N ARG A 91 7.38 26.53 1.92
CA ARG A 91 8.17 27.76 1.90
C ARG A 91 7.41 28.97 2.43
N THR A 92 6.16 29.12 1.99
CA THR A 92 5.34 30.29 2.35
C THR A 92 4.86 30.27 3.81
N ILE A 93 4.43 29.10 4.32
CA ILE A 93 3.95 28.98 5.72
C ILE A 93 5.09 29.11 6.72
N ARG A 94 6.25 28.55 6.40
CA ARG A 94 7.43 28.51 7.28
C ARG A 94 8.32 29.77 7.13
N ASN A 95 7.98 30.65 6.19
CA ASN A 95 8.80 31.81 5.81
C ASN A 95 10.28 31.41 5.58
N ASN A 96 10.50 30.35 4.82
CA ASN A 96 11.82 29.79 4.57
C ASN A 96 11.95 29.42 3.09
N GLY A 97 12.88 30.06 2.38
CA GLY A 97 13.09 29.89 0.93
C GLY A 97 13.67 28.52 0.51
N ARG A 98 14.16 27.70 1.46
CA ARG A 98 14.64 26.34 1.16
C ARG A 98 13.50 25.46 0.62
N PRO A 99 13.80 24.43 -0.19
CA PRO A 99 12.79 23.48 -0.63
C PRO A 99 11.93 23.00 0.53
N TRP A 100 10.61 22.92 0.33
CA TRP A 100 9.64 22.53 1.35
C TRP A 100 9.70 23.34 2.67
N GLY A 101 10.26 24.55 2.63
CA GLY A 101 10.46 25.37 3.82
C GLY A 101 11.44 24.75 4.82
N GLY A 102 12.41 23.95 4.35
CA GLY A 102 13.42 23.28 5.17
C GLY A 102 12.90 22.02 5.89
N ILE A 103 11.80 21.43 5.43
CA ILE A 103 11.35 20.09 5.87
C ILE A 103 12.22 19.05 5.16
N GLN A 104 12.77 18.10 5.92
CA GLN A 104 13.44 16.93 5.35
C GLN A 104 12.41 16.00 4.71
N LEU A 105 12.64 15.61 3.45
CA LEU A 105 11.81 14.64 2.75
C LEU A 105 12.43 13.24 2.81
N ILE A 106 11.59 12.24 3.04
CA ILE A 106 11.92 10.82 2.89
C ILE A 106 10.85 10.21 1.99
N ILE A 107 11.25 9.86 0.78
CA ILE A 107 10.32 9.43 -0.27
C ILE A 107 10.64 8.01 -0.67
N THR A 108 9.60 7.16 -0.79
CA THR A 108 9.73 5.80 -1.31
C THR A 108 8.71 5.51 -2.39
N GLY A 109 9.04 4.55 -3.25
CA GLY A 109 8.16 4.07 -4.30
C GLY A 109 8.90 3.60 -5.54
N ASP A 110 8.14 3.12 -6.50
CA ASP A 110 8.64 2.63 -7.79
C ASP A 110 7.84 3.27 -8.91
N PHE A 111 8.48 4.16 -9.68
CA PHE A 111 7.83 4.88 -10.79
C PHE A 111 7.42 3.96 -11.96
N PHE A 112 7.92 2.73 -12.03
CA PHE A 112 7.42 1.74 -12.98
C PHE A 112 6.04 1.17 -12.61
N GLN A 113 5.56 1.43 -11.38
CA GLN A 113 4.20 1.10 -10.96
C GLN A 113 3.20 2.10 -11.53
N LEU A 114 2.02 2.24 -10.89
CA LEU A 114 0.96 3.10 -11.40
C LEU A 114 1.39 4.59 -11.38
N PRO A 115 1.18 5.29 -12.50
CA PRO A 115 1.44 6.73 -12.59
C PRO A 115 0.39 7.53 -11.80
N PRO A 116 0.59 8.86 -11.65
CA PRO A 116 -0.45 9.75 -11.17
C PRO A 116 -1.72 9.64 -12.03
N VAL A 117 -2.89 9.71 -11.40
CA VAL A 117 -4.17 9.66 -12.10
C VAL A 117 -4.32 10.93 -12.96
N PRO A 118 -4.52 10.81 -14.28
CA PRO A 118 -4.70 11.98 -15.13
C PRO A 118 -5.91 12.81 -14.70
N ASP A 119 -5.78 14.13 -14.70
CA ASP A 119 -6.93 15.03 -14.58
C ASP A 119 -7.61 15.13 -15.96
N PHE A 120 -8.65 14.34 -16.17
CA PHE A 120 -9.38 14.25 -17.45
C PHE A 120 -9.92 15.61 -17.93
N ASP A 121 -10.21 16.53 -17.01
CA ASP A 121 -10.69 17.87 -17.34
C ASP A 121 -9.61 18.72 -18.03
N LYS A 122 -8.33 18.40 -17.83
CA LYS A 122 -7.22 19.23 -18.32
C LYS A 122 -6.54 18.73 -19.59
N LYS A 123 -6.87 17.54 -20.09
CA LYS A 123 -6.21 16.93 -21.27
C LYS A 123 -4.68 17.00 -21.26
N ARG A 124 -4.05 16.96 -20.06
CA ARG A 124 -2.61 17.09 -19.88
C ARG A 124 -1.94 15.72 -19.80
N GLU A 125 -0.71 15.67 -20.29
CA GLU A 125 0.15 14.51 -20.06
C GLU A 125 0.41 14.30 -18.57
N VAL A 126 0.60 13.04 -18.18
CA VAL A 126 0.96 12.65 -16.81
C VAL A 126 2.29 13.29 -16.44
N LYS A 127 2.33 14.04 -15.33
CA LYS A 127 3.52 14.67 -14.78
C LYS A 127 3.93 13.92 -13.52
N PHE A 128 5.00 13.14 -13.60
CA PHE A 128 5.51 12.41 -12.44
C PHE A 128 6.12 13.36 -11.39
N ALA A 129 6.26 12.91 -10.16
CA ALA A 129 6.89 13.71 -9.11
C ALA A 129 8.32 14.12 -9.48
N PHE A 130 9.09 13.28 -10.17
CA PHE A 130 10.44 13.61 -10.64
C PHE A 130 10.47 14.68 -11.75
N ASP A 131 9.34 14.98 -12.37
CA ASP A 131 9.18 16.08 -13.36
C ASP A 131 8.87 17.42 -12.69
N ALA A 132 8.65 17.43 -11.38
CA ALA A 132 8.44 18.67 -10.65
C ALA A 132 9.66 19.59 -10.74
N ALA A 133 9.42 20.89 -10.91
CA ALA A 133 10.48 21.89 -11.00
C ALA A 133 11.36 21.90 -9.73
N THR A 134 10.76 21.58 -8.58
CA THR A 134 11.47 21.53 -7.29
C THR A 134 12.05 20.14 -6.95
N TRP A 135 11.85 19.11 -7.76
CA TRP A 135 12.36 17.77 -7.48
C TRP A 135 13.87 17.76 -7.26
N SER A 136 14.59 18.31 -8.23
CA SER A 136 16.06 18.30 -8.22
C SER A 136 16.69 19.04 -7.05
N THR A 137 16.02 20.03 -6.50
CA THR A 137 16.49 20.79 -5.35
C THR A 137 15.98 20.24 -4.02
N SER A 138 15.00 19.33 -4.07
CA SER A 138 14.36 18.73 -2.88
C SER A 138 14.96 17.38 -2.51
N ILE A 139 15.52 16.64 -3.49
CA ILE A 139 16.04 15.29 -3.32
C ILE A 139 17.55 15.31 -3.49
N ASP A 140 18.27 15.22 -2.38
CA ASP A 140 19.74 15.24 -2.36
C ASP A 140 20.33 13.86 -2.63
N HIS A 141 19.66 12.79 -2.17
CA HIS A 141 20.13 11.42 -2.28
C HIS A 141 19.03 10.50 -2.83
N THR A 142 19.43 9.56 -3.69
CA THR A 142 18.56 8.50 -4.17
C THR A 142 19.23 7.16 -3.93
N ILE A 143 18.49 6.23 -3.29
CA ILE A 143 18.96 4.89 -2.95
C ILE A 143 18.12 3.89 -3.74
N GLY A 144 18.75 3.08 -4.59
CA GLY A 144 18.10 1.99 -5.32
C GLY A 144 18.15 0.70 -4.51
N LEU A 145 16.98 0.09 -4.27
CA LEU A 145 16.88 -1.24 -3.66
C LEU A 145 16.80 -2.27 -4.78
N THR A 146 17.66 -3.28 -4.73
CA THR A 146 17.81 -4.30 -5.80
C THR A 146 17.25 -5.65 -5.42
N GLN A 147 17.18 -5.97 -4.13
CA GLN A 147 16.71 -7.26 -3.64
C GLN A 147 15.19 -7.37 -3.64
N VAL A 148 14.68 -8.49 -4.16
CA VAL A 148 13.24 -8.78 -4.23
C VAL A 148 12.89 -9.79 -3.15
N PHE A 149 12.01 -9.40 -2.21
CA PHE A 149 11.58 -10.26 -1.09
C PHE A 149 10.23 -10.96 -1.32
N ARG A 150 9.32 -10.34 -2.09
CA ARG A 150 7.97 -10.89 -2.30
C ARG A 150 7.98 -12.19 -3.10
N GLN A 151 8.78 -12.26 -4.14
CA GLN A 151 8.92 -13.44 -4.98
C GLN A 151 10.20 -14.19 -4.59
N ARG A 152 10.03 -15.38 -4.02
CA ARG A 152 11.17 -16.26 -3.65
C ARG A 152 11.75 -17.04 -4.82
N ASP A 153 10.98 -17.19 -5.92
CA ASP A 153 11.44 -17.83 -7.16
C ASP A 153 12.24 -16.83 -8.00
N PRO A 154 13.56 -17.00 -8.20
CA PRO A 154 14.39 -16.07 -8.95
C PRO A 154 13.95 -15.91 -10.41
N ASP A 155 13.45 -16.98 -11.04
CA ASP A 155 12.94 -16.91 -12.42
C ASP A 155 11.69 -16.07 -12.50
N PHE A 156 10.79 -16.19 -11.53
CA PHE A 156 9.60 -15.36 -11.50
C PHE A 156 9.95 -13.89 -11.23
N ALA A 157 10.90 -13.62 -10.33
CA ALA A 157 11.41 -12.28 -10.10
C ALA A 157 12.05 -11.68 -11.37
N ARG A 158 12.84 -12.47 -12.12
CA ARG A 158 13.41 -12.07 -13.42
C ARG A 158 12.32 -11.72 -14.44
N MET A 159 11.31 -12.59 -14.60
CA MET A 159 10.18 -12.36 -15.49
C MET A 159 9.46 -11.04 -15.17
N LEU A 160 9.22 -10.76 -13.89
CA LEU A 160 8.58 -9.52 -13.44
C LEU A 160 9.48 -8.28 -13.66
N ASN A 161 10.80 -8.42 -13.53
CA ASN A 161 11.73 -7.34 -13.84
C ASN A 161 11.75 -7.01 -15.33
N GLU A 162 11.69 -8.01 -16.21
CA GLU A 162 11.53 -7.78 -17.65
C GLU A 162 10.23 -7.01 -17.96
N MET A 163 9.13 -7.41 -17.33
CA MET A 163 7.84 -6.70 -17.42
C MET A 163 7.95 -5.25 -16.93
N ARG A 164 8.60 -5.05 -15.78
CA ARG A 164 8.82 -3.75 -15.17
C ARG A 164 9.54 -2.79 -16.12
N LEU A 165 10.60 -3.27 -16.76
CA LEU A 165 11.43 -2.48 -17.67
C LEU A 165 10.81 -2.30 -19.07
N GLY A 166 9.72 -2.99 -19.38
CA GLY A 166 9.13 -3.00 -20.72
C GLY A 166 9.97 -3.77 -21.75
N LYS A 167 10.95 -4.56 -21.30
CA LYS A 167 11.88 -5.32 -22.14
C LYS A 167 11.69 -6.81 -21.86
N ILE A 168 10.85 -7.47 -22.64
CA ILE A 168 10.49 -8.86 -22.41
C ILE A 168 11.11 -9.78 -23.45
N THR A 169 11.75 -10.86 -23.00
CA THR A 169 12.27 -11.91 -23.86
C THR A 169 11.17 -12.84 -24.35
N GLN A 170 11.44 -13.62 -25.43
CA GLN A 170 10.48 -14.59 -25.94
C GLN A 170 10.23 -15.70 -24.94
N GLU A 171 11.25 -16.14 -24.24
CA GLU A 171 11.16 -17.13 -23.15
C GLU A 171 10.15 -16.68 -22.08
N THR A 172 10.25 -15.42 -21.63
CA THR A 172 9.35 -14.85 -20.63
C THR A 172 7.91 -14.68 -21.16
N VAL A 173 7.75 -14.36 -22.47
CA VAL A 173 6.42 -14.34 -23.11
C VAL A 173 5.77 -15.72 -23.04
N ASP A 174 6.51 -16.75 -23.40
CA ASP A 174 5.99 -18.13 -23.44
C ASP A 174 5.72 -18.64 -22.01
N ALA A 175 6.57 -18.29 -21.04
CA ALA A 175 6.37 -18.59 -19.63
C ALA A 175 5.07 -17.93 -19.08
N PHE A 176 4.79 -16.66 -19.39
CA PHE A 176 3.54 -16.01 -18.99
C PHE A 176 2.31 -16.61 -19.71
N ARG A 177 2.42 -16.98 -20.98
CA ARG A 177 1.35 -17.67 -21.71
C ARG A 177 1.02 -19.02 -21.08
N ALA A 178 2.01 -19.77 -20.63
CA ALA A 178 1.82 -21.03 -19.92
C ALA A 178 1.03 -20.87 -18.60
N LEU A 179 1.01 -19.69 -18.01
CA LEU A 179 0.20 -19.38 -16.81
C LEU A 179 -1.30 -19.15 -17.12
N SER A 180 -1.74 -19.32 -18.35
CA SER A 180 -3.18 -19.22 -18.74
C SER A 180 -4.00 -20.42 -18.27
N ARG A 181 -3.40 -21.35 -17.55
CA ARG A 181 -4.07 -22.52 -16.98
C ARG A 181 -5.09 -22.14 -15.88
N PRO A 182 -6.19 -22.89 -15.75
CA PRO A 182 -7.08 -22.72 -14.62
C PRO A 182 -6.37 -23.06 -13.31
N LEU A 183 -6.64 -22.30 -12.26
CA LEU A 183 -6.23 -22.62 -10.90
C LEU A 183 -7.31 -23.48 -10.25
N LYS A 184 -6.90 -24.50 -9.51
CA LYS A 184 -7.78 -25.34 -8.71
C LYS A 184 -7.25 -25.39 -7.29
N PHE A 185 -8.14 -25.13 -6.34
CA PHE A 185 -7.85 -25.18 -4.91
C PHE A 185 -8.93 -25.98 -4.21
N ASP A 186 -8.53 -26.85 -3.29
CA ASP A 186 -9.46 -27.80 -2.62
C ASP A 186 -10.16 -27.18 -1.41
N ASP A 187 -9.75 -25.96 -0.99
CA ASP A 187 -10.30 -25.26 0.18
C ASP A 187 -11.54 -24.39 -0.15
N GLY A 188 -11.98 -24.39 -1.41
CA GLY A 188 -13.16 -23.65 -1.86
C GLY A 188 -13.00 -22.12 -1.88
N VAL A 189 -11.76 -21.62 -1.82
CA VAL A 189 -11.43 -20.19 -2.00
C VAL A 189 -10.79 -20.00 -3.37
N ASP A 190 -11.46 -19.27 -4.24
CA ASP A 190 -10.98 -18.97 -5.58
C ASP A 190 -9.87 -17.91 -5.57
N SER A 191 -9.16 -17.79 -6.71
CA SER A 191 -8.25 -16.67 -6.92
C SER A 191 -9.00 -15.35 -7.03
N ALA A 192 -8.44 -14.26 -6.47
CA ALA A 192 -8.97 -12.92 -6.67
C ALA A 192 -8.70 -12.43 -8.10
N GLU A 193 -9.73 -11.95 -8.81
CA GLU A 193 -9.58 -11.39 -10.14
C GLU A 193 -9.20 -9.90 -10.06
N LEU A 194 -8.13 -9.49 -10.73
CA LEU A 194 -7.72 -8.09 -10.78
C LEU A 194 -8.28 -7.37 -12.00
N TYR A 195 -8.98 -6.27 -11.75
CA TYR A 195 -9.61 -5.42 -12.77
C TYR A 195 -9.01 -4.02 -12.79
N PRO A 196 -8.90 -3.39 -13.96
CA PRO A 196 -8.41 -2.01 -14.11
C PRO A 196 -9.31 -0.97 -13.44
N THR A 197 -10.64 -1.16 -13.48
CA THR A 197 -11.61 -0.17 -13.04
C THR A 197 -12.45 -0.65 -11.84
N ARG A 198 -12.85 0.30 -10.99
CA ARG A 198 -13.70 0.03 -9.84
C ARG A 198 -15.09 -0.49 -10.24
N ALA A 199 -15.67 0.08 -11.31
CA ALA A 199 -17.00 -0.36 -11.78
C ALA A 199 -17.03 -1.84 -12.17
N GLN A 200 -15.96 -2.36 -12.80
CA GLN A 200 -15.85 -3.79 -13.12
C GLN A 200 -15.75 -4.66 -11.85
N VAL A 201 -15.04 -4.19 -10.85
CA VAL A 201 -14.93 -4.87 -9.55
C VAL A 201 -16.28 -4.94 -8.85
N ASP A 202 -16.96 -3.80 -8.73
CA ASP A 202 -18.26 -3.71 -8.05
C ASP A 202 -19.29 -4.63 -8.76
N MET A 203 -19.38 -4.56 -10.09
CA MET A 203 -20.26 -5.40 -10.89
C MET A 203 -19.94 -6.91 -10.73
N SER A 204 -18.67 -7.29 -10.70
CA SER A 204 -18.26 -8.69 -10.53
C SER A 204 -18.62 -9.21 -9.14
N ASN A 205 -18.29 -8.45 -8.10
CA ASN A 205 -18.56 -8.81 -6.72
C ASN A 205 -20.07 -8.84 -6.42
N GLU A 206 -20.82 -7.84 -6.87
CA GLU A 206 -22.28 -7.78 -6.69
C GLU A 206 -23.01 -8.93 -7.39
N LYS A 207 -22.60 -9.26 -8.64
CA LYS A 207 -23.15 -10.39 -9.37
C LYS A 207 -22.94 -11.69 -8.58
N ARG A 208 -21.69 -11.98 -8.19
CA ARG A 208 -21.36 -13.21 -7.46
C ARG A 208 -22.05 -13.28 -6.10
N LEU A 209 -22.17 -12.15 -5.38
CA LEU A 209 -22.92 -12.10 -4.11
C LEU A 209 -24.40 -12.34 -4.32
N ARG A 210 -25.00 -11.81 -5.39
CA ARG A 210 -26.42 -12.02 -5.73
C ARG A 210 -26.70 -13.47 -6.06
N ASP A 211 -25.81 -14.11 -6.81
CA ASP A 211 -25.95 -15.50 -7.24
C ASP A 211 -25.82 -16.51 -6.08
N LEU A 212 -25.25 -16.11 -4.92
CA LEU A 212 -25.21 -16.92 -3.74
C LEU A 212 -26.60 -17.09 -3.12
N PRO A 213 -26.98 -18.32 -2.70
CA PRO A 213 -28.23 -18.57 -1.98
C PRO A 213 -28.17 -18.01 -0.55
N GLY A 214 -29.33 -17.93 0.10
CA GLY A 214 -29.47 -17.65 1.51
C GLY A 214 -29.62 -16.18 1.87
N LYS A 215 -29.68 -15.92 3.19
CA LYS A 215 -29.90 -14.59 3.75
C LYS A 215 -28.67 -13.72 3.66
N ALA A 216 -28.85 -12.46 3.23
CA ALA A 216 -27.82 -11.45 3.29
C ALA A 216 -27.77 -10.78 4.68
N TYR A 217 -26.56 -10.57 5.19
CA TYR A 217 -26.29 -9.82 6.41
C TYR A 217 -25.60 -8.50 6.05
N ARG A 218 -26.13 -7.42 6.57
CA ARG A 218 -25.72 -6.05 6.23
C ARG A 218 -25.08 -5.38 7.44
N TYR A 219 -23.90 -4.82 7.24
CA TYR A 219 -23.12 -4.17 8.29
C TYR A 219 -22.78 -2.73 7.86
N GLU A 220 -23.33 -1.77 8.60
CA GLU A 220 -23.03 -0.36 8.39
C GLU A 220 -21.90 0.09 9.30
N ALA A 221 -20.99 0.90 8.75
CA ALA A 221 -19.89 1.44 9.52
C ALA A 221 -20.37 2.49 10.51
N MET A 222 -19.78 2.50 11.69
CA MET A 222 -19.94 3.58 12.66
C MET A 222 -18.79 4.58 12.49
N ASP A 223 -19.13 5.77 11.97
CA ASP A 223 -18.18 6.84 11.71
C ASP A 223 -18.28 7.91 12.78
N THR A 224 -17.15 8.28 13.42
CA THR A 224 -17.04 9.34 14.41
C THR A 224 -16.02 10.39 14.03
N GLY A 225 -16.15 11.62 14.53
CA GLY A 225 -15.32 12.77 14.21
C GLY A 225 -16.14 13.99 13.80
N ASP A 226 -15.48 15.12 13.52
CA ASP A 226 -16.14 16.34 13.05
C ASP A 226 -16.82 16.10 11.69
N PRO A 227 -18.15 16.22 11.56
CA PRO A 227 -18.89 15.96 10.32
C PRO A 227 -18.36 16.75 9.10
N LYS A 228 -17.77 17.93 9.31
CA LYS A 228 -17.26 18.80 8.24
C LYS A 228 -16.05 18.21 7.53
N ILE A 229 -15.24 17.41 8.23
CA ILE A 229 -13.99 16.84 7.72
C ILE A 229 -14.00 15.32 7.71
N ARG A 230 -14.77 14.68 8.60
CA ARG A 230 -14.84 13.23 8.81
C ARG A 230 -15.06 12.47 7.50
N ASP A 231 -16.12 12.81 6.78
CA ASP A 231 -16.49 12.06 5.58
C ASP A 231 -15.41 12.13 4.49
N LYS A 232 -14.75 13.30 4.37
CA LYS A 232 -13.61 13.46 3.46
C LYS A 232 -12.41 12.66 3.89
N LEU A 233 -12.09 12.61 5.19
CA LEU A 233 -10.97 11.84 5.73
C LEU A 233 -11.20 10.33 5.57
N LEU A 234 -12.45 9.87 5.77
CA LEU A 234 -12.83 8.46 5.70
C LEU A 234 -13.14 7.97 4.28
N ALA A 235 -13.33 8.87 3.30
CA ALA A 235 -13.69 8.51 1.92
C ALA A 235 -12.72 7.56 1.23
N ASN A 236 -11.43 7.67 1.55
CA ASN A 236 -10.36 6.88 0.93
C ASN A 236 -9.93 5.68 1.78
N MET A 237 -10.63 5.38 2.87
CA MET A 237 -10.34 4.17 3.66
C MET A 237 -10.74 2.91 2.90
N MET A 238 -9.99 1.82 3.11
CA MET A 238 -10.33 0.52 2.55
C MET A 238 -11.62 -0.06 3.13
N SER A 239 -11.86 0.21 4.40
CA SER A 239 -13.05 -0.20 5.12
C SER A 239 -14.29 0.46 4.52
N PRO A 240 -15.24 -0.29 3.93
CA PRO A 240 -16.42 0.26 3.27
C PRO A 240 -17.41 0.83 4.28
N LYS A 241 -18.20 1.82 3.86
CA LYS A 241 -19.33 2.33 4.67
C LYS A 241 -20.38 1.26 4.92
N LEU A 242 -20.58 0.42 3.94
CA LEU A 242 -21.55 -0.67 3.96
C LEU A 242 -20.90 -1.92 3.39
N ILE A 243 -21.06 -3.04 4.08
CA ILE A 243 -20.71 -4.36 3.56
C ILE A 243 -21.91 -5.29 3.69
N GLU A 244 -22.21 -6.00 2.62
CA GLU A 244 -23.23 -7.04 2.60
C GLU A 244 -22.55 -8.40 2.35
N LEU A 245 -22.88 -9.38 3.19
CA LEU A 245 -22.27 -10.69 3.15
C LEU A 245 -23.35 -11.78 3.19
N LYS A 246 -23.09 -12.85 2.48
CA LYS A 246 -23.85 -14.11 2.55
C LYS A 246 -22.92 -15.25 2.95
N GLN A 247 -23.49 -16.36 3.37
CA GLN A 247 -22.73 -17.60 3.50
C GLN A 247 -22.12 -17.94 2.15
N ASP A 248 -20.93 -18.52 2.18
CA ASP A 248 -20.09 -18.82 1.01
C ASP A 248 -19.50 -17.59 0.27
N ALA A 249 -19.70 -16.38 0.78
CA ALA A 249 -19.06 -15.20 0.20
C ALA A 249 -17.53 -15.24 0.37
N GLN A 250 -16.82 -14.96 -0.72
CA GLN A 250 -15.36 -14.82 -0.68
C GLN A 250 -14.98 -13.41 -0.22
N VAL A 251 -14.15 -13.35 0.80
CA VAL A 251 -13.74 -12.11 1.44
C VAL A 251 -12.21 -12.00 1.56
N MET A 252 -11.74 -10.80 1.76
CA MET A 252 -10.35 -10.51 2.06
C MET A 252 -10.25 -9.69 3.33
N LEU A 253 -9.28 -10.05 4.16
CA LEU A 253 -8.92 -9.28 5.34
C LEU A 253 -8.23 -7.97 4.93
N ILE A 254 -8.66 -6.85 5.52
CA ILE A 254 -8.10 -5.51 5.24
C ILE A 254 -7.37 -4.90 6.44
N LYS A 255 -7.03 -5.72 7.42
CA LYS A 255 -6.26 -5.36 8.62
C LYS A 255 -5.43 -6.55 9.05
N ASN A 256 -4.22 -6.29 9.57
CA ASN A 256 -3.43 -7.36 10.19
C ASN A 256 -4.05 -7.71 11.53
N MET A 257 -4.33 -8.99 11.74
CA MET A 257 -4.83 -9.52 13.01
C MET A 257 -3.68 -10.07 13.85
N ASP A 258 -2.79 -10.83 13.21
CA ASP A 258 -1.57 -11.42 13.78
C ASP A 258 -0.56 -11.75 12.66
N ASP A 259 0.49 -12.50 12.98
CA ASP A 259 1.57 -12.82 12.04
C ASP A 259 1.14 -13.76 10.90
N THR A 260 0.02 -14.49 11.05
CA THR A 260 -0.48 -15.46 10.06
C THR A 260 -1.69 -14.95 9.28
N LEU A 261 -2.45 -14.02 9.86
CA LEU A 261 -3.60 -13.36 9.23
C LEU A 261 -3.32 -11.89 9.00
N VAL A 262 -2.81 -11.61 7.84
CA VAL A 262 -2.39 -10.26 7.43
C VAL A 262 -3.35 -9.63 6.43
N ASN A 263 -3.23 -8.35 6.22
CA ASN A 263 -3.94 -7.64 5.17
C ASN A 263 -3.66 -8.29 3.80
N GLY A 264 -4.71 -8.70 3.10
CA GLY A 264 -4.64 -9.46 1.85
C GLY A 264 -4.98 -10.94 1.99
N SER A 265 -5.09 -11.49 3.23
CA SER A 265 -5.50 -12.88 3.45
C SER A 265 -6.90 -13.13 2.91
N LEU A 266 -7.04 -14.12 2.02
CA LEU A 266 -8.31 -14.53 1.44
C LEU A 266 -9.01 -15.54 2.33
N GLY A 267 -10.33 -15.47 2.36
CA GLY A 267 -11.15 -16.40 3.13
C GLY A 267 -12.57 -16.52 2.58
N LYS A 268 -13.31 -17.43 3.16
CA LYS A 268 -14.70 -17.73 2.82
C LYS A 268 -15.58 -17.62 4.05
N VAL A 269 -16.72 -16.96 3.96
CA VAL A 269 -17.72 -16.90 5.02
C VAL A 269 -18.37 -18.27 5.14
N ILE A 270 -18.15 -18.95 6.26
CA ILE A 270 -18.72 -20.29 6.50
C ILE A 270 -20.02 -20.24 7.29
N GLY A 271 -20.35 -19.10 7.89
CA GLY A 271 -21.59 -18.89 8.65
C GLY A 271 -21.59 -17.55 9.38
N PHE A 272 -22.59 -17.37 10.23
CA PHE A 272 -22.76 -16.17 11.06
C PHE A 272 -23.10 -16.58 12.49
N SER A 273 -22.38 -16.03 13.47
CA SER A 273 -22.54 -16.35 14.89
C SER A 273 -22.47 -15.09 15.74
N ASP A 274 -23.04 -15.13 16.92
CA ASP A 274 -22.70 -14.21 18.00
C ASP A 274 -21.43 -14.68 18.74
N GLU A 275 -20.86 -13.81 19.54
CA GLU A 275 -19.61 -14.05 20.27
C GLU A 275 -19.71 -15.24 21.22
N LYS A 276 -20.79 -15.30 22.01
CA LYS A 276 -21.00 -16.37 23.01
C LYS A 276 -21.10 -17.75 22.36
N THR A 277 -21.88 -17.84 21.29
CA THR A 277 -22.07 -19.10 20.56
C THR A 277 -20.78 -19.55 19.88
N PHE A 278 -19.96 -18.62 19.40
CA PHE A 278 -18.69 -18.94 18.75
C PHE A 278 -17.66 -19.43 19.75
N GLU A 279 -17.51 -18.82 20.92
CA GLU A 279 -16.58 -19.24 21.97
C GLU A 279 -16.86 -20.66 22.46
N VAL A 280 -18.14 -21.00 22.68
CA VAL A 280 -18.55 -22.35 23.08
C VAL A 280 -18.22 -23.39 22.01
N SER A 281 -18.27 -23.01 20.72
CA SER A 281 -17.99 -23.93 19.61
C SER A 281 -16.51 -24.13 19.30
N SER A 282 -15.66 -23.15 19.63
CA SER A 282 -14.20 -23.14 19.36
C SER A 282 -13.36 -23.79 20.47
N GLY A 283 -13.95 -23.96 21.67
CA GLY A 283 -13.24 -24.48 22.86
C GLY A 283 -12.87 -25.97 22.87
N TYR A 284 -13.28 -26.75 21.89
CA TYR A 284 -12.97 -28.19 21.82
C TYR A 284 -12.91 -28.68 20.36
N ASP A 285 -11.79 -28.87 19.80
CA ASP A 285 -11.33 -29.99 18.96
C ASP A 285 -10.30 -29.58 17.88
N SER A 286 -9.12 -30.13 17.99
CA SER A 286 -8.05 -30.12 16.97
C SER A 286 -8.09 -31.47 16.20
N GLY A 287 -9.08 -31.66 15.32
CA GLY A 287 -9.17 -32.87 14.51
C GLY A 287 -9.88 -32.65 13.17
N ASP A 288 -9.56 -33.48 12.17
CA ASP A 288 -9.98 -33.42 10.76
C ASP A 288 -11.49 -33.26 10.46
N ASN A 289 -12.34 -33.28 11.47
CA ASN A 289 -13.80 -33.12 11.37
C ASN A 289 -14.33 -31.81 11.99
N ALA A 290 -13.45 -30.88 12.40
CA ALA A 290 -13.83 -29.66 13.12
C ALA A 290 -14.82 -28.78 12.33
N MET A 291 -14.68 -28.74 11.02
CA MET A 291 -15.48 -27.91 10.13
C MET A 291 -16.93 -28.40 9.95
N ALA A 292 -17.11 -29.69 9.76
CA ALA A 292 -18.45 -30.30 9.65
C ALA A 292 -19.19 -30.20 10.99
N LYS A 293 -18.47 -30.35 12.11
CA LYS A 293 -18.98 -30.26 13.48
C LYS A 293 -19.32 -28.82 13.86
N ALA A 294 -18.48 -27.84 13.49
CA ALA A 294 -18.77 -26.42 13.67
C ALA A 294 -20.01 -25.98 12.88
N LYS A 295 -20.14 -26.36 11.60
CA LYS A 295 -21.35 -26.13 10.80
C LYS A 295 -22.60 -26.72 11.40
N ARG A 296 -22.54 -27.96 11.94
CA ARG A 296 -23.68 -28.63 12.59
C ARG A 296 -24.05 -27.98 13.93
N LYS A 297 -23.07 -27.58 14.74
CA LYS A 297 -23.31 -26.86 16.01
C LYS A 297 -23.91 -25.45 15.78
N LEU A 298 -23.40 -24.68 14.83
CA LEU A 298 -23.98 -23.39 14.44
C LEU A 298 -25.45 -23.54 13.99
N ALA A 299 -25.76 -24.56 13.21
CA ALA A 299 -27.14 -24.83 12.78
C ALA A 299 -28.07 -25.28 13.93
N ALA A 300 -27.55 -25.96 14.96
CA ALA A 300 -28.30 -26.38 16.13
C ALA A 300 -28.62 -25.22 17.10
N PHE A 301 -27.67 -24.32 17.33
CA PHE A 301 -27.85 -23.16 18.21
C PHE A 301 -28.77 -22.08 17.62
N SER A 302 -28.95 -22.01 16.30
CA SER A 302 -29.88 -21.08 15.66
C SER A 302 -31.37 -21.31 15.99
N ARG A 303 -31.69 -22.29 16.83
CA ARG A 303 -33.07 -22.69 17.16
C ARG A 303 -33.59 -22.22 18.52
N ASN A 304 -32.77 -21.53 19.34
CA ASN A 304 -33.23 -21.05 20.65
C ASN A 304 -33.50 -19.54 20.65
N ASP A 305 -34.71 -19.17 21.02
CA ASP A 305 -35.24 -17.80 21.16
C ASP A 305 -34.58 -17.05 22.31
N GLU A 306 -33.51 -16.27 22.01
CA GLU A 306 -33.07 -15.16 22.85
C GLU A 306 -32.92 -13.90 21.98
N LYS A 307 -33.15 -12.72 22.60
CA LYS A 307 -33.12 -11.38 21.96
C LYS A 307 -32.13 -11.30 20.82
N PRO A 308 -32.44 -10.64 19.69
CA PRO A 308 -31.61 -10.64 18.49
C PRO A 308 -30.24 -10.02 18.78
N THR A 309 -29.28 -10.83 19.20
CA THR A 309 -27.88 -10.47 19.27
C THR A 309 -27.34 -10.30 17.85
N GLN A 310 -26.55 -9.26 17.64
CA GLN A 310 -25.93 -9.00 16.34
C GLN A 310 -25.01 -10.19 15.98
N LYS A 311 -25.28 -10.83 14.83
CA LYS A 311 -24.45 -11.94 14.33
C LYS A 311 -23.35 -11.39 13.46
N TYR A 312 -22.14 -11.89 13.64
CA TYR A 312 -20.95 -11.55 12.87
C TYR A 312 -20.53 -12.71 11.96
N PRO A 313 -19.84 -12.44 10.83
CA PRO A 313 -19.39 -13.49 9.94
C PRO A 313 -18.29 -14.34 10.58
N VAL A 314 -18.45 -15.64 10.49
CA VAL A 314 -17.42 -16.64 10.76
C VAL A 314 -16.71 -16.91 9.45
N VAL A 315 -15.43 -16.63 9.38
CA VAL A 315 -14.65 -16.72 8.15
C VAL A 315 -13.54 -17.74 8.31
N GLN A 316 -13.43 -18.63 7.35
CA GLN A 316 -12.30 -19.52 7.20
C GLN A 316 -11.30 -18.87 6.25
N PHE A 317 -10.14 -18.52 6.78
CA PHE A 317 -9.03 -17.93 6.02
C PHE A 317 -8.03 -18.99 5.58
N VAL A 318 -7.44 -18.76 4.43
CA VAL A 318 -6.23 -19.45 3.97
C VAL A 318 -5.03 -18.71 4.53
N THR A 319 -4.19 -19.41 5.29
CA THR A 319 -2.96 -18.84 5.84
C THR A 319 -1.77 -19.13 4.92
N SER A 320 -0.70 -18.34 5.05
CA SER A 320 0.55 -18.54 4.31
C SER A 320 1.21 -19.91 4.57
N SER A 321 0.89 -20.56 5.70
CA SER A 321 1.32 -21.92 6.03
C SER A 321 0.45 -23.01 5.40
N GLY A 322 -0.63 -22.65 4.70
CA GLY A 322 -1.60 -23.59 4.12
C GLY A 322 -2.59 -24.20 5.15
N VAL A 323 -2.46 -23.88 6.43
CA VAL A 323 -3.39 -24.34 7.46
C VAL A 323 -4.59 -23.40 7.53
N PRO A 324 -5.83 -23.88 7.33
CA PRO A 324 -7.01 -23.02 7.40
C PRO A 324 -7.25 -22.54 8.84
N ARG A 325 -7.57 -21.26 9.01
CA ARG A 325 -7.97 -20.68 10.29
C ARG A 325 -9.39 -20.15 10.23
N VAL A 326 -10.16 -20.49 11.25
CA VAL A 326 -11.56 -20.04 11.39
C VAL A 326 -11.63 -19.00 12.48
N ILE A 327 -12.10 -17.80 12.15
CA ILE A 327 -12.28 -16.70 13.12
C ILE A 327 -13.67 -16.06 12.98
N LEU A 328 -14.18 -15.54 14.10
CA LEU A 328 -15.33 -14.65 14.14
C LEU A 328 -14.84 -13.23 13.84
N CYS A 329 -15.22 -12.66 12.70
CA CYS A 329 -14.81 -11.34 12.32
C CYS A 329 -15.73 -10.27 12.95
N GLN A 330 -15.23 -9.60 13.95
CA GLN A 330 -15.90 -8.49 14.63
C GLN A 330 -15.48 -7.12 14.05
N PRO A 331 -16.24 -6.05 14.30
CA PRO A 331 -15.86 -4.71 13.88
C PRO A 331 -14.52 -4.26 14.47
N GLU A 332 -13.68 -3.71 13.62
CA GLU A 332 -12.38 -3.16 13.93
C GLU A 332 -12.36 -1.65 13.72
N GLU A 333 -11.45 -0.95 14.38
CA GLU A 333 -11.34 0.50 14.29
C GLU A 333 -10.23 0.93 13.33
N TRP A 334 -10.56 1.85 12.44
CA TRP A 334 -9.60 2.62 11.64
C TRP A 334 -9.67 4.07 12.06
N LYS A 335 -8.52 4.62 12.41
CA LYS A 335 -8.40 5.99 12.90
C LYS A 335 -7.56 6.82 11.93
N VAL A 336 -7.95 8.07 11.75
CA VAL A 336 -7.10 9.11 11.16
C VAL A 336 -6.61 9.96 12.30
N GLU A 337 -5.36 9.76 12.68
CA GLU A 337 -4.74 10.41 13.83
C GLU A 337 -3.72 11.45 13.36
N LEU A 338 -3.62 12.53 14.11
CA LEU A 338 -2.49 13.45 14.00
C LEU A 338 -1.26 12.85 14.70
N PRO A 339 -0.04 13.33 14.37
CA PRO A 339 1.17 12.86 15.03
C PRO A 339 1.17 13.00 16.56
N ASN A 340 0.36 13.89 17.10
CA ASN A 340 0.17 14.07 18.55
C ASN A 340 -0.85 13.09 19.17
N GLY A 341 -1.35 12.12 18.40
CA GLY A 341 -2.33 11.13 18.85
C GLY A 341 -3.79 11.62 18.85
N GLU A 342 -4.05 12.87 18.42
CA GLU A 342 -5.42 13.37 18.32
C GLU A 342 -6.17 12.69 17.15
N VAL A 343 -7.26 11.99 17.46
CA VAL A 343 -8.11 11.31 16.47
C VAL A 343 -9.00 12.35 15.77
N GLN A 344 -8.82 12.52 14.46
CA GLN A 344 -9.60 13.43 13.64
C GLN A 344 -10.88 12.78 13.10
N ALA A 345 -10.81 11.52 12.76
CA ALA A 345 -11.93 10.71 12.31
C ALA A 345 -11.65 9.23 12.62
N LYS A 346 -12.72 8.50 12.90
CA LYS A 346 -12.66 7.07 13.19
C LYS A 346 -13.82 6.35 12.50
N ARG A 347 -13.53 5.19 11.92
CA ARG A 347 -14.51 4.25 11.40
C ARG A 347 -14.41 2.94 12.16
N SER A 348 -15.53 2.40 12.62
CA SER A 348 -15.66 1.04 13.09
C SER A 348 -16.46 0.24 12.07
N GLN A 349 -15.88 -0.84 11.55
CA GLN A 349 -16.49 -1.71 10.54
C GLN A 349 -15.83 -3.09 10.59
N LEU A 350 -16.44 -4.10 9.96
CA LEU A 350 -15.80 -5.39 9.75
C LEU A 350 -14.48 -5.23 8.99
N PRO A 351 -13.40 -5.96 9.37
CA PRO A 351 -12.12 -5.90 8.67
C PRO A 351 -12.13 -6.70 7.36
N LEU A 352 -13.22 -6.65 6.62
CA LEU A 352 -13.48 -7.47 5.45
C LEU A 352 -13.93 -6.62 4.26
N ILE A 353 -13.58 -7.09 3.06
CA ILE A 353 -14.21 -6.69 1.80
C ILE A 353 -14.52 -7.93 0.97
N LEU A 354 -15.47 -7.83 0.03
CA LEU A 354 -15.67 -8.86 -0.98
C LEU A 354 -14.40 -8.98 -1.84
N ALA A 355 -14.00 -10.19 -2.16
CA ALA A 355 -12.70 -10.47 -2.76
C ALA A 355 -12.71 -11.47 -3.91
N TRP A 356 -13.81 -11.63 -4.61
CA TRP A 356 -13.79 -12.30 -5.92
C TRP A 356 -13.11 -11.41 -6.97
N ALA A 357 -13.28 -10.09 -6.83
CA ALA A 357 -12.66 -9.11 -7.68
C ALA A 357 -12.07 -7.96 -6.88
N LEU A 358 -10.91 -7.44 -7.32
CA LEU A 358 -10.21 -6.29 -6.74
C LEU A 358 -9.73 -5.37 -7.86
N SER A 359 -9.65 -4.07 -7.60
CA SER A 359 -9.01 -3.18 -8.57
C SER A 359 -7.49 -3.23 -8.44
N ILE A 360 -6.77 -3.11 -9.57
CA ILE A 360 -5.31 -3.10 -9.60
C ILE A 360 -4.76 -1.98 -8.70
N HIS A 361 -5.43 -0.82 -8.66
CA HIS A 361 -5.06 0.29 -7.78
C HIS A 361 -5.15 -0.08 -6.29
N LYS A 362 -6.22 -0.80 -5.88
CA LYS A 362 -6.35 -1.26 -4.49
C LYS A 362 -5.42 -2.43 -4.15
N ALA A 363 -5.00 -3.19 -5.15
CA ALA A 363 -4.03 -4.26 -4.96
C ALA A 363 -2.58 -3.75 -4.86
N GLN A 364 -2.31 -2.48 -5.23
CA GLN A 364 -0.97 -1.88 -5.07
C GLN A 364 -0.56 -1.89 -3.60
N GLY A 365 0.69 -2.27 -3.32
CA GLY A 365 1.20 -2.46 -1.95
C GLY A 365 0.77 -3.77 -1.27
N GLN A 366 -0.22 -4.51 -1.81
CA GLN A 366 -0.66 -5.80 -1.26
C GLN A 366 0.16 -6.97 -1.81
N THR A 367 0.09 -8.09 -1.10
CA THR A 367 0.63 -9.39 -1.50
C THR A 367 -0.51 -10.38 -1.57
N LEU A 368 -0.66 -11.07 -2.70
CA LEU A 368 -1.73 -12.01 -2.96
C LEU A 368 -1.17 -13.40 -3.29
N GLU A 369 -1.64 -14.41 -2.60
CA GLU A 369 -1.21 -15.79 -2.85
C GLU A 369 -1.90 -16.40 -4.07
N ARG A 370 -3.15 -15.98 -4.34
CA ARG A 370 -3.99 -16.50 -5.43
C ARG A 370 -4.60 -15.36 -6.22
N VAL A 371 -4.18 -15.20 -7.46
CA VAL A 371 -4.62 -14.08 -8.28
C VAL A 371 -4.80 -14.47 -9.73
N THR A 372 -5.88 -14.00 -10.33
CA THR A 372 -6.14 -14.08 -11.76
C THR A 372 -6.06 -12.67 -12.36
N VAL A 373 -5.23 -12.50 -13.38
CA VAL A 373 -5.04 -11.23 -14.08
C VAL A 373 -5.46 -11.39 -15.54
N ASN A 374 -6.44 -10.61 -16.00
CA ASN A 374 -6.79 -10.54 -17.41
C ASN A 374 -6.13 -9.32 -18.03
N LEU A 375 -5.03 -9.55 -18.75
CA LEU A 375 -4.24 -8.50 -19.40
C LEU A 375 -4.94 -7.90 -20.64
N GLY A 376 -5.91 -8.60 -21.24
CA GLY A 376 -6.72 -8.05 -22.32
C GLY A 376 -7.50 -6.79 -21.92
N LYS A 377 -7.79 -6.62 -20.62
CA LYS A 377 -8.52 -5.48 -20.07
C LYS A 377 -7.62 -4.34 -19.60
N VAL A 378 -6.31 -4.56 -19.54
CA VAL A 378 -5.33 -3.55 -19.11
C VAL A 378 -5.10 -2.51 -20.20
N PHE A 379 -5.10 -1.23 -19.84
CA PHE A 379 -4.99 -0.10 -20.76
C PHE A 379 -3.92 0.94 -20.39
N GLU A 380 -3.39 0.91 -19.17
CA GLU A 380 -2.45 1.90 -18.67
C GLU A 380 -1.04 1.32 -18.51
N LYS A 381 -0.02 2.12 -18.82
CA LYS A 381 1.39 1.75 -18.59
C LYS A 381 1.62 1.44 -17.11
N GLY A 382 2.36 0.37 -16.82
CA GLY A 382 2.62 -0.10 -15.45
C GLY A 382 1.53 -1.00 -14.86
N GLN A 383 0.27 -0.94 -15.32
CA GLN A 383 -0.84 -1.74 -14.75
C GLN A 383 -0.57 -3.24 -14.81
N ALA A 384 -0.06 -3.75 -15.94
CA ALA A 384 0.25 -5.16 -16.10
C ALA A 384 1.32 -5.60 -15.08
N TYR A 385 2.40 -4.85 -14.95
CA TYR A 385 3.44 -5.11 -13.96
C TYR A 385 2.89 -5.08 -12.53
N VAL A 386 2.13 -4.04 -12.17
CA VAL A 386 1.54 -3.95 -10.83
C VAL A 386 0.66 -5.15 -10.52
N ALA A 387 -0.21 -5.54 -11.45
CA ALA A 387 -1.12 -6.67 -11.25
C ALA A 387 -0.37 -8.00 -11.07
N LEU A 388 0.58 -8.29 -11.95
CA LEU A 388 1.34 -9.55 -11.92
C LEU A 388 2.28 -9.62 -10.72
N SER A 389 2.90 -8.50 -10.34
CA SER A 389 3.81 -8.43 -9.19
C SER A 389 3.13 -8.55 -7.83
N ARG A 390 1.78 -8.63 -7.78
CA ARG A 390 1.06 -8.94 -6.53
C ARG A 390 1.20 -10.39 -6.13
N ALA A 391 1.38 -11.29 -7.11
CA ALA A 391 1.54 -12.72 -6.85
C ALA A 391 2.88 -13.03 -6.17
N THR A 392 2.84 -13.94 -5.20
CA THR A 392 4.04 -14.45 -4.53
C THR A 392 4.73 -15.55 -5.34
N THR A 393 3.94 -16.35 -6.06
CA THR A 393 4.41 -17.51 -6.80
C THR A 393 3.73 -17.65 -8.16
N LYS A 394 4.39 -18.34 -9.11
CA LYS A 394 3.78 -18.71 -10.40
C LYS A 394 2.59 -19.67 -10.22
N GLN A 395 2.61 -20.51 -9.18
CA GLN A 395 1.57 -21.49 -8.89
C GLN A 395 0.23 -20.83 -8.55
N GLY A 396 0.25 -19.74 -7.77
CA GLY A 396 -0.92 -18.96 -7.40
C GLY A 396 -1.36 -17.94 -8.43
N LEU A 397 -0.64 -17.80 -9.56
CA LEU A 397 -0.93 -16.82 -10.59
C LEU A 397 -1.56 -17.47 -11.83
N ARG A 398 -2.69 -16.90 -12.27
CA ARG A 398 -3.28 -17.16 -13.59
C ARG A 398 -3.23 -15.89 -14.44
N VAL A 399 -2.74 -16.01 -15.66
CA VAL A 399 -2.64 -14.88 -16.61
C VAL A 399 -3.50 -15.17 -17.82
N ILE A 400 -4.46 -14.30 -18.12
CA ILE A 400 -5.36 -14.43 -19.26
C ILE A 400 -5.04 -13.32 -20.26
N GLY A 401 -4.99 -13.66 -21.56
CA GLY A 401 -4.81 -12.68 -22.63
C GLY A 401 -3.43 -12.01 -22.59
N PHE A 402 -2.38 -12.76 -22.26
CA PHE A 402 -1.02 -12.24 -22.31
C PHE A 402 -0.61 -11.93 -23.74
N ASP A 403 -0.27 -10.67 -23.97
CA ASP A 403 0.27 -10.19 -25.23
C ASP A 403 1.47 -9.27 -24.96
N ARG A 404 2.51 -9.36 -25.80
CA ARG A 404 3.71 -8.55 -25.67
C ARG A 404 3.41 -7.05 -25.71
N SER A 405 2.39 -6.61 -26.44
CA SER A 405 1.95 -5.21 -26.51
C SER A 405 1.44 -4.65 -25.17
N LYS A 406 1.05 -5.53 -24.23
CA LYS A 406 0.61 -5.16 -22.89
C LYS A 406 1.77 -4.90 -21.91
N VAL A 407 2.99 -5.25 -22.33
CA VAL A 407 4.22 -4.99 -21.56
C VAL A 407 4.67 -3.57 -21.87
N MET A 408 4.17 -2.61 -21.11
CA MET A 408 4.39 -1.18 -21.36
C MET A 408 5.02 -0.52 -20.12
N ALA A 409 6.25 -0.04 -20.29
CA ALA A 409 6.86 0.91 -19.37
C ALA A 409 6.67 2.35 -19.90
N HIS A 410 6.70 3.32 -19.02
CA HIS A 410 6.62 4.73 -19.42
C HIS A 410 8.02 5.22 -19.82
N ASP A 411 8.18 5.77 -21.04
CA ASP A 411 9.49 6.15 -21.59
C ASP A 411 10.25 7.13 -20.69
N ARG A 412 9.54 8.12 -20.11
CA ARG A 412 10.13 9.08 -19.16
C ARG A 412 10.64 8.41 -17.88
N VAL A 413 9.98 7.34 -17.42
CA VAL A 413 10.42 6.56 -16.27
C VAL A 413 11.68 5.80 -16.61
N VAL A 414 11.73 5.16 -17.78
CA VAL A 414 12.93 4.46 -18.28
C VAL A 414 14.10 5.44 -18.37
N GLU A 415 13.89 6.65 -18.91
CA GLU A 415 14.89 7.68 -19.00
C GLU A 415 15.37 8.17 -17.62
N PHE A 416 14.44 8.38 -16.68
CA PHE A 416 14.74 8.78 -15.31
C PHE A 416 15.67 7.77 -14.61
N TYR A 417 15.29 6.50 -14.62
CA TYR A 417 16.13 5.45 -14.02
C TYR A 417 17.43 5.24 -14.79
N GLY A 418 17.41 5.33 -16.11
CA GLY A 418 18.62 5.26 -16.94
C GLY A 418 19.65 6.31 -16.59
N LYS A 419 19.22 7.54 -16.32
CA LYS A 419 20.09 8.65 -15.85
C LYS A 419 20.66 8.38 -14.45
N LEU A 420 19.85 7.82 -13.53
CA LEU A 420 20.30 7.47 -12.19
C LEU A 420 21.41 6.41 -12.24
N TYR A 421 21.18 5.31 -12.93
CA TYR A 421 22.14 4.19 -12.99
C TYR A 421 23.40 4.52 -13.81
N SER A 422 23.28 5.33 -14.88
CA SER A 422 24.44 5.77 -15.66
C SER A 422 25.38 6.66 -14.85
N ALA A 423 24.84 7.50 -13.96
CA ALA A 423 25.62 8.33 -13.07
C ALA A 423 26.42 7.48 -12.04
N GLU A 424 25.87 6.35 -11.57
CA GLU A 424 26.58 5.40 -10.71
C GLU A 424 27.74 4.72 -11.43
N GLN A 425 27.49 4.22 -12.63
CA GLN A 425 28.51 3.59 -13.47
C GLN A 425 29.67 4.54 -13.80
N ALA A 426 29.34 5.80 -14.14
CA ALA A 426 30.33 6.81 -14.47
C ALA A 426 31.21 7.22 -13.28
N ASN A 427 30.69 7.12 -12.05
CA ASN A 427 31.42 7.52 -10.84
C ASN A 427 32.22 6.37 -10.20
N GLY A 428 32.22 5.16 -10.78
CA GLY A 428 32.94 3.98 -10.22
C GLY A 428 32.42 3.53 -8.86
N LEU A 429 31.17 3.91 -8.51
CA LEU A 429 30.54 3.66 -7.21
C LEU A 429 29.93 2.25 -7.08
N LEU A 430 30.24 1.35 -8.01
CA LEU A 430 29.83 -0.08 -7.97
C LEU A 430 30.64 -0.91 -6.95
N LYS A 431 31.23 -0.30 -5.93
CA LYS A 431 31.63 -1.05 -4.73
C LYS A 431 30.54 -0.88 -3.69
N ALA A 432 29.90 -2.00 -3.39
CA ALA A 432 28.90 -2.14 -2.33
C ALA A 432 29.30 -1.33 -1.08
N ASN A 433 28.63 -0.20 -0.87
CA ASN A 433 28.66 0.45 0.44
C ASN A 433 27.41 -0.03 1.16
N SER A 434 27.59 -0.93 2.11
CA SER A 434 26.58 -1.36 3.06
C SER A 434 26.00 -0.13 3.79
N ILE A 435 24.71 -0.18 4.14
CA ILE A 435 24.06 0.83 5.01
C ILE A 435 24.87 1.04 6.30
N MET A 436 25.54 0.02 6.80
CA MET A 436 26.42 0.08 7.97
C MET A 436 27.65 0.98 7.75
N GLY A 437 28.25 1.01 6.57
CA GLY A 437 29.33 1.93 6.22
C GLY A 437 28.91 3.41 6.27
N PHE A 438 27.65 3.70 5.94
CA PHE A 438 27.12 5.06 6.00
C PHE A 438 26.84 5.52 7.44
N VAL A 439 26.43 4.62 8.33
CA VAL A 439 26.15 4.90 9.74
C VAL A 439 27.45 4.99 10.56
N SER A 440 28.47 4.17 10.27
CA SER A 440 29.74 4.18 10.98
C SER A 440 30.60 5.41 10.71
N ASN A 441 30.55 5.98 9.49
CA ASN A 441 31.29 7.20 9.15
C ASN A 441 30.78 8.50 9.83
N ARG A 442 29.66 8.47 10.53
CA ARG A 442 29.17 9.62 11.30
C ARG A 442 29.70 9.68 12.76
N ARG A 443 30.45 8.67 13.21
CA ARG A 443 31.01 8.63 14.59
C ARG A 443 32.46 9.07 14.73
N GLY A 444 33.13 9.45 13.64
CA GLY A 444 34.53 9.90 13.68
C GLY A 444 34.74 11.18 12.87
N GLU A 445 35.21 12.20 13.61
CA GLU A 445 35.91 13.40 13.14
C GLU A 445 35.13 14.56 12.52
N ARG A 446 35.13 15.66 13.27
CA ARG A 446 34.88 17.03 12.75
C ARG A 446 36.11 17.48 11.96
N PRO A 447 36.02 17.80 10.68
CA PRO A 447 37.11 18.51 10.00
C PRO A 447 37.05 20.00 10.27
N ALA A 448 38.24 20.58 10.42
CA ALA A 448 38.48 21.99 10.62
C ALA A 448 37.95 22.85 9.45
N ARG A 449 37.53 24.07 9.80
CA ARG A 449 37.08 25.10 8.85
C ARG A 449 38.21 25.49 7.89
N SER A 450 37.96 25.34 6.59
CA SER A 450 38.67 26.11 5.57
C SER A 450 37.67 26.92 4.73
N THR A 451 37.97 28.16 4.53
CA THR A 451 37.22 29.18 3.79
C THR A 451 37.05 28.84 2.30
N PRO A 452 35.94 29.24 1.65
CA PRO A 452 35.67 28.83 0.27
C PRO A 452 36.21 29.88 -0.73
N MET A 453 36.88 29.39 -1.77
CA MET A 453 37.02 30.11 -3.03
C MET A 453 35.79 29.86 -3.91
N MET A 454 35.26 30.91 -4.53
CA MET A 454 34.16 30.87 -5.49
C MET A 454 34.57 30.13 -6.77
N GLY A 455 33.82 29.15 -7.15
CA GLY A 455 33.83 28.51 -8.47
C GLY A 455 32.48 27.88 -8.74
N ALA A 456 31.80 28.31 -9.79
CA ALA A 456 30.54 27.76 -10.23
C ALA A 456 30.69 26.25 -10.55
N SER A 457 30.13 25.38 -9.75
CA SER A 457 30.12 23.95 -10.00
C SER A 457 28.69 23.44 -10.06
N ALA A 458 28.36 22.78 -11.16
CA ALA A 458 27.14 22.02 -11.34
C ALA A 458 26.96 21.05 -10.17
N VAL A 459 25.84 21.16 -9.48
CA VAL A 459 25.47 20.28 -8.36
C VAL A 459 25.33 18.86 -8.89
N ARG A 460 26.32 18.02 -8.67
CA ARG A 460 26.27 16.58 -8.96
C ARG A 460 25.50 15.88 -7.85
N LYS A 461 24.40 15.21 -8.21
CA LYS A 461 23.62 14.37 -7.30
C LYS A 461 24.32 13.05 -7.05
N LYS A 462 24.36 12.64 -5.80
CA LYS A 462 24.89 11.36 -5.37
C LYS A 462 23.76 10.32 -5.34
N VAL A 463 23.91 9.26 -6.11
CA VAL A 463 23.00 8.10 -6.10
C VAL A 463 23.77 6.95 -5.43
N GLU A 464 23.19 6.33 -4.44
CA GLU A 464 23.77 5.22 -3.70
C GLU A 464 22.90 3.96 -3.86
N VAL A 465 23.52 2.85 -4.23
CA VAL A 465 22.89 1.51 -4.29
C VAL A 465 23.36 0.71 -3.08
N VAL A 466 22.43 0.14 -2.37
CA VAL A 466 22.68 -0.65 -1.18
C VAL A 466 22.33 -2.11 -1.47
N ASN A 467 23.32 -3.00 -1.37
CA ASN A 467 23.11 -4.44 -1.35
C ASN A 467 22.99 -4.92 0.09
N LEU A 468 21.94 -5.68 0.38
CA LEU A 468 21.60 -6.17 1.72
C LEU A 468 22.00 -7.65 1.91
N ASP A 469 22.97 -8.14 1.14
CA ASP A 469 23.31 -9.59 1.12
C ASP A 469 24.06 -10.08 2.37
N ASP A 470 24.52 -9.18 3.27
CA ASP A 470 25.42 -9.55 4.37
C ASP A 470 24.76 -9.66 5.77
N ASP A 471 23.45 -9.47 5.91
CA ASP A 471 22.79 -9.44 7.22
C ASP A 471 21.66 -10.47 7.40
N GLU A 472 21.88 -11.75 7.07
CA GLU A 472 20.91 -12.81 7.45
C GLU A 472 20.77 -12.99 8.98
N GLU A 473 21.80 -12.66 9.78
CA GLU A 473 21.75 -12.79 11.25
C GLU A 473 20.95 -11.67 11.94
N ALA A 474 20.88 -10.48 11.37
CA ALA A 474 20.16 -9.36 11.97
C ALA A 474 18.63 -9.46 11.82
N MET A 475 18.15 -10.20 10.82
CA MET A 475 16.72 -10.35 10.54
C MET A 475 16.05 -11.45 11.39
N ALA A 476 16.81 -12.40 11.93
CA ALA A 476 16.29 -13.47 12.78
C ALA A 476 15.90 -12.98 14.20
N SER A 477 16.33 -11.82 14.63
CA SER A 477 16.02 -11.24 15.96
C SER A 477 14.78 -10.34 15.97
N TYR A 478 14.23 -9.99 14.81
CA TYR A 478 13.01 -9.19 14.69
C TYR A 478 11.97 -10.04 13.96
N GLY A 479 11.12 -10.73 14.74
CA GLY A 479 10.07 -11.60 14.25
C GLY A 479 9.20 -10.94 13.15
N TYR A 480 9.28 -11.48 11.97
CA TYR A 480 8.37 -11.26 10.84
C TYR A 480 7.48 -12.47 10.65
#